data_48020c00b0dc2d3ead11f1451f5f2951
#
_entry.id   48020c00b0dc2d3ead11f1451f5f2951
#
_cell.length_a   1.000
_cell.length_b   1.000
_cell.length_c   1.000
_cell.angle_alpha   90.00
_cell.angle_beta   90.00
_cell.angle_gamma   90.00
#
_symmetry.space_group_name_H-M   'P 1'
#
loop_
_entity.id
_entity.type
_entity.pdbx_description
1 polymer ?
#
loop_
_entity_poly.entity_id
_entity_poly.type
_entity_poly.pdbx_seq_one_letter_code
_entity_poly.pdbx_strand_id
1 'polypeptide(L)'
;VNNTDQTLPIFREYPGLGERLPRIPLGAFPTPVRKLECLDCDNLWVKRDDLSAAAYGGNKVRKLEFILGEAKRLGKRDVVTIGGIGTNHGLATAIYCKKLGIKCTLLLFEQPVTSYVKRNLLLYRYFGARTIFTGSLPKTVLAYFLTHRLFHPAAHYVFAGGSDVYGTVGFVNAAFELRRQ
;
A
#
# COMPACT_ATOMS: atom_id res chain seq x y z
N VAL A 1 -22.14 -1.64 3.96
CA VAL A 1 -21.10 -2.17 3.09
C VAL A 1 -21.33 -3.66 3.04
N ASN A 2 -22.14 -4.12 2.08
CA ASN A 2 -22.37 -5.54 1.86
C ASN A 2 -21.08 -6.19 1.42
N ASN A 3 -20.61 -7.03 2.25
CA ASN A 3 -19.37 -7.69 2.16
C ASN A 3 -19.55 -9.13 1.72
N THR A 4 -19.27 -9.43 0.49
CA THR A 4 -18.97 -10.80 0.10
C THR A 4 -17.97 -10.81 -1.03
N ASP A 5 -16.83 -10.21 -0.80
CA ASP A 5 -15.73 -10.45 -1.71
C ASP A 5 -14.98 -11.75 -1.30
N GLN A 6 -15.75 -12.84 -1.29
CA GLN A 6 -15.27 -14.22 -1.08
C GLN A 6 -14.34 -14.69 -2.21
N THR A 7 -13.92 -13.78 -3.09
CA THR A 7 -13.06 -14.12 -4.22
C THR A 7 -11.61 -14.35 -3.80
N LEU A 8 -11.14 -13.70 -2.72
CA LEU A 8 -9.77 -13.90 -2.26
C LEU A 8 -9.57 -15.28 -1.63
N PRO A 9 -8.46 -15.96 -1.97
CA PRO A 9 -8.13 -17.26 -1.39
C PRO A 9 -8.17 -17.34 0.14
N ILE A 10 -7.70 -16.29 0.82
CA ILE A 10 -7.71 -16.24 2.29
C ILE A 10 -9.13 -16.32 2.87
N PHE A 11 -10.12 -15.70 2.23
CA PHE A 11 -11.51 -15.72 2.70
C PHE A 11 -12.23 -17.04 2.39
N ARG A 12 -11.75 -17.76 1.36
CA ARG A 12 -12.23 -19.12 1.09
C ARG A 12 -11.69 -20.13 2.11
N GLU A 13 -10.45 -19.95 2.53
CA GLU A 13 -9.80 -20.81 3.53
C GLU A 13 -10.32 -20.51 4.94
N TYR A 14 -10.58 -19.24 5.24
CA TYR A 14 -11.03 -18.74 6.54
C TYR A 14 -12.22 -17.80 6.37
N PRO A 15 -13.45 -18.32 6.17
CA PRO A 15 -14.61 -17.49 5.86
C PRO A 15 -14.92 -16.43 6.94
N GLY A 16 -14.71 -16.75 8.22
CA GLY A 16 -14.91 -15.82 9.33
C GLY A 16 -13.98 -14.59 9.33
N LEU A 17 -12.91 -14.57 8.53
CA LEU A 17 -12.06 -13.40 8.38
C LEU A 17 -12.70 -12.33 7.50
N GLY A 18 -13.59 -12.69 6.58
CA GLY A 18 -14.26 -11.75 5.69
C GLY A 18 -15.09 -10.69 6.43
N GLU A 19 -15.61 -11.03 7.60
CA GLU A 19 -16.35 -10.10 8.46
C GLU A 19 -15.44 -9.20 9.30
N ARG A 20 -14.24 -9.65 9.58
CA ARG A 20 -13.29 -8.99 10.50
C ARG A 20 -12.24 -8.15 9.78
N LEU A 21 -11.91 -8.50 8.54
CA LEU A 21 -10.88 -7.82 7.74
C LEU A 21 -11.53 -6.92 6.70
N PRO A 22 -11.60 -5.62 6.95
CA PRO A 22 -12.15 -4.66 6.01
C PRO A 22 -11.25 -4.59 4.76
N ARG A 23 -11.85 -4.68 3.59
CA ARG A 23 -11.16 -4.63 2.31
C ARG A 23 -11.85 -3.69 1.34
N ILE A 24 -11.06 -2.99 0.54
CA ILE A 24 -11.53 -2.27 -0.65
C ILE A 24 -10.84 -2.89 -1.86
N PRO A 25 -11.57 -3.39 -2.86
CA PRO A 25 -10.96 -3.87 -4.09
C PRO A 25 -10.25 -2.75 -4.84
N LEU A 26 -8.94 -2.80 -4.94
CA LEU A 26 -8.10 -1.83 -5.64
C LEU A 26 -7.41 -2.46 -6.85
N GLY A 27 -7.17 -3.75 -6.79
CA GLY A 27 -6.49 -4.54 -7.79
C GLY A 27 -7.29 -5.73 -8.31
N ALA A 28 -6.70 -6.40 -9.32
CA ALA A 28 -7.18 -7.65 -9.88
C ALA A 28 -6.28 -8.81 -9.40
N PHE A 29 -6.86 -9.70 -8.62
CA PHE A 29 -6.17 -10.87 -8.06
C PHE A 29 -6.93 -12.16 -8.39
N PRO A 30 -6.23 -13.31 -8.52
CA PRO A 30 -4.78 -13.51 -8.36
C PRO A 30 -3.96 -12.93 -9.52
N THR A 31 -2.74 -12.44 -9.24
CA THR A 31 -1.79 -12.09 -10.30
C THR A 31 -1.15 -13.35 -10.86
N PRO A 32 -0.74 -13.37 -12.15
CA PRO A 32 -0.11 -14.54 -12.75
C PRO A 32 1.23 -14.89 -12.11
N VAL A 33 1.58 -16.17 -12.15
CA VAL A 33 2.95 -16.67 -11.92
C VAL A 33 3.52 -17.09 -13.27
N ARG A 34 4.74 -16.66 -13.57
CA ARG A 34 5.43 -16.99 -14.82
C ARG A 34 6.84 -17.48 -14.55
N LYS A 35 7.28 -18.50 -15.28
CA LYS A 35 8.69 -18.89 -15.32
C LYS A 35 9.50 -17.79 -16.00
N LEU A 36 10.70 -17.51 -15.49
CA LEU A 36 11.66 -16.61 -16.13
C LEU A 36 12.58 -17.44 -17.02
N GLU A 37 12.38 -17.31 -18.34
CA GLU A 37 13.14 -18.04 -19.36
C GLU A 37 14.45 -17.34 -19.77
N CYS A 38 14.64 -16.10 -19.31
CA CYS A 38 15.81 -15.29 -19.72
C CYS A 38 17.10 -15.53 -18.89
N LEU A 39 17.02 -16.43 -17.92
CA LEU A 39 18.16 -16.80 -17.07
C LEU A 39 18.38 -18.29 -17.17
N ASP A 40 19.63 -18.75 -17.23
CA ASP A 40 20.02 -20.16 -17.19
C ASP A 40 19.69 -20.82 -15.83
N CYS A 41 18.43 -20.71 -15.45
CA CYS A 41 17.90 -21.18 -14.18
C CYS A 41 16.52 -21.80 -14.38
N ASP A 42 16.44 -23.12 -14.29
CA ASP A 42 15.22 -23.87 -14.59
C ASP A 42 14.08 -23.68 -13.59
N ASN A 43 14.37 -23.18 -12.40
CA ASN A 43 13.43 -23.11 -11.28
C ASN A 43 13.16 -21.67 -10.78
N LEU A 44 13.32 -20.66 -11.63
CA LEU A 44 13.05 -19.28 -11.27
C LEU A 44 11.67 -18.83 -11.80
N TRP A 45 10.82 -18.39 -10.88
CA TRP A 45 9.46 -17.96 -11.17
C TRP A 45 9.21 -16.55 -10.63
N VAL A 46 8.37 -15.78 -11.31
CA VAL A 46 7.97 -14.44 -10.88
C VAL A 46 6.47 -14.35 -10.69
N LYS A 47 6.06 -13.86 -9.53
CA LYS A 47 4.69 -13.42 -9.25
C LYS A 47 4.50 -12.02 -9.83
N ARG A 48 3.68 -11.86 -10.87
CA ARG A 48 3.52 -10.64 -11.66
C ARG A 48 2.66 -9.60 -10.95
N ASP A 49 3.10 -9.15 -9.78
CA ASP A 49 2.39 -8.12 -9.02
C ASP A 49 2.44 -6.73 -9.68
N ASP A 50 3.32 -6.53 -10.64
CA ASP A 50 3.28 -5.38 -11.54
C ASP A 50 1.95 -5.27 -12.31
N LEU A 51 1.27 -6.40 -12.55
CA LEU A 51 -0.04 -6.48 -13.21
C LEU A 51 -1.22 -6.42 -12.23
N SER A 52 -0.97 -6.19 -10.95
CA SER A 52 -2.01 -6.21 -9.91
C SER A 52 -3.09 -5.13 -10.10
N ALA A 53 -2.80 -4.01 -10.76
CA ALA A 53 -3.79 -2.98 -11.03
C ALA A 53 -3.40 -2.09 -12.21
N ALA A 54 -4.39 -1.66 -13.00
CA ALA A 54 -4.18 -0.80 -14.16
C ALA A 54 -3.71 0.63 -13.79
N ALA A 55 -4.20 1.19 -12.67
CA ALA A 55 -3.86 2.55 -12.27
C ALA A 55 -2.41 2.65 -11.76
N TYR A 56 -1.99 1.72 -10.95
CA TYR A 56 -0.63 1.61 -10.43
C TYR A 56 -0.44 0.21 -9.82
N GLY A 57 0.16 -0.69 -10.58
CA GLY A 57 0.46 -2.04 -10.14
C GLY A 57 1.60 -2.11 -9.12
N GLY A 58 1.86 -3.30 -8.65
CA GLY A 58 2.90 -3.61 -7.69
C GLY A 58 2.37 -4.20 -6.38
N ASN A 59 3.27 -4.72 -5.59
CA ASN A 59 2.96 -5.41 -4.34
C ASN A 59 2.26 -4.54 -3.28
N LYS A 60 2.34 -3.22 -3.41
CA LYS A 60 1.71 -2.28 -2.46
C LYS A 60 0.19 -2.27 -2.56
N VAL A 61 -0.36 -2.60 -3.73
CA VAL A 61 -1.82 -2.71 -3.93
C VAL A 61 -2.43 -3.72 -2.97
N ARG A 62 -1.78 -4.89 -2.80
CA ARG A 62 -2.21 -5.92 -1.86
C ARG A 62 -2.36 -5.41 -0.43
N LYS A 63 -1.39 -4.63 0.02
CA LYS A 63 -1.41 -4.03 1.36
C LYS A 63 -2.50 -2.97 1.48
N LEU A 64 -2.58 -2.09 0.48
CA LEU A 64 -3.48 -0.94 0.52
C LEU A 64 -4.95 -1.34 0.45
N GLU A 65 -5.31 -2.48 -0.13
CA GLU A 65 -6.69 -2.98 -0.08
C GLU A 65 -7.22 -3.11 1.35
N PHE A 66 -6.40 -3.65 2.25
CA PHE A 66 -6.78 -3.85 3.66
C PHE A 66 -6.54 -2.58 4.50
N ILE A 67 -5.43 -1.90 4.31
CA ILE A 67 -5.09 -0.67 5.05
C ILE A 67 -6.13 0.43 4.79
N LEU A 68 -6.47 0.68 3.51
CA LEU A 68 -7.46 1.69 3.17
C LEU A 68 -8.89 1.21 3.46
N GLY A 69 -9.10 -0.10 3.44
CA GLY A 69 -10.32 -0.73 3.94
C GLY A 69 -10.56 -0.40 5.40
N GLU A 70 -9.54 -0.57 6.24
CA GLU A 70 -9.61 -0.23 7.66
C GLU A 70 -9.78 1.28 7.88
N ALA A 71 -9.04 2.11 7.17
CA ALA A 71 -9.20 3.55 7.23
C ALA A 71 -10.66 3.97 6.95
N LYS A 72 -11.27 3.39 5.92
CA LYS A 72 -12.67 3.66 5.56
C LYS A 72 -13.65 3.12 6.58
N ARG A 73 -13.44 1.91 7.11
CA ARG A 73 -14.27 1.33 8.18
C ARG A 73 -14.29 2.22 9.42
N LEU A 74 -13.15 2.82 9.75
CA LEU A 74 -12.99 3.77 10.87
C LEU A 74 -13.47 5.19 10.55
N GLY A 75 -14.03 5.44 9.36
CA GLY A 75 -14.48 6.76 8.94
C GLY A 75 -13.35 7.79 8.76
N LYS A 76 -12.10 7.32 8.60
CA LYS A 76 -10.95 8.19 8.44
C LYS A 76 -10.96 8.84 7.05
N ARG A 77 -10.74 10.14 7.01
CA ARG A 77 -10.69 10.94 5.77
C ARG A 77 -9.28 11.40 5.40
N ASP A 78 -8.33 11.11 6.23
CA ASP A 78 -6.91 11.43 6.05
C ASP A 78 -6.06 10.21 6.33
N VAL A 79 -5.06 9.98 5.48
CA VAL A 79 -4.03 8.94 5.64
C VAL A 79 -2.68 9.63 5.71
N VAL A 80 -1.88 9.29 6.71
CA VAL A 80 -0.51 9.77 6.89
C VAL A 80 0.44 8.58 6.79
N THR A 81 1.47 8.70 5.95
CA THR A 81 2.52 7.67 5.86
C THR A 81 3.91 8.28 5.74
N ILE A 82 4.93 7.47 5.95
CA ILE A 82 6.34 7.89 5.92
C ILE A 82 7.14 7.14 4.86
N GLY A 83 8.17 7.79 4.36
CA GLY A 83 9.12 7.17 3.42
C GLY A 83 10.22 8.11 2.96
N GLY A 84 11.16 7.61 2.19
CA GLY A 84 12.11 8.46 1.48
C GLY A 84 11.42 9.29 0.40
N ILE A 85 12.06 10.37 -0.06
CA ILE A 85 11.47 11.32 -1.04
C ILE A 85 11.04 10.68 -2.36
N GLY A 86 11.52 9.48 -2.72
CA GLY A 86 11.10 8.72 -3.90
C GLY A 86 10.29 7.45 -3.59
N THR A 87 9.66 7.35 -2.44
CA THR A 87 8.98 6.14 -1.97
C THR A 87 7.85 5.67 -2.90
N ASN A 88 7.93 4.42 -3.40
CA ASN A 88 6.85 3.79 -4.15
C ASN A 88 5.61 3.50 -3.31
N HIS A 89 5.82 3.21 -2.01
CA HIS A 89 4.71 3.06 -1.10
C HIS A 89 3.92 4.36 -0.98
N GLY A 90 4.63 5.49 -0.80
CA GLY A 90 4.00 6.81 -0.76
C GLY A 90 3.23 7.13 -2.04
N LEU A 91 3.80 6.81 -3.21
CA LEU A 91 3.12 7.03 -4.50
C LEU A 91 1.86 6.18 -4.64
N ALA A 92 1.94 4.89 -4.36
CA ALA A 92 0.77 4.02 -4.37
C ALA A 92 -0.31 4.53 -3.41
N THR A 93 0.07 4.92 -2.18
CA THR A 93 -0.86 5.47 -1.19
C THR A 93 -1.54 6.75 -1.72
N ALA A 94 -0.78 7.68 -2.30
CA ALA A 94 -1.33 8.92 -2.86
C ALA A 94 -2.35 8.65 -3.98
N ILE A 95 -2.02 7.74 -4.90
CA ILE A 95 -2.89 7.36 -6.02
C ILE A 95 -4.22 6.79 -5.53
N TYR A 96 -4.15 5.80 -4.64
CA TYR A 96 -5.35 5.12 -4.16
C TYR A 96 -6.16 5.96 -3.18
N CYS A 97 -5.52 6.79 -2.36
CA CYS A 97 -6.22 7.78 -1.55
C CYS A 97 -6.99 8.77 -2.43
N LYS A 98 -6.38 9.30 -3.51
CA LYS A 98 -7.09 10.16 -4.46
C LYS A 98 -8.29 9.47 -5.09
N LYS A 99 -8.13 8.23 -5.53
CA LYS A 99 -9.22 7.41 -6.10
C LYS A 99 -10.39 7.23 -5.14
N LEU A 100 -10.11 7.16 -3.85
CA LEU A 100 -11.12 6.94 -2.80
C LEU A 100 -11.65 8.23 -2.15
N GLY A 101 -11.19 9.41 -2.59
CA GLY A 101 -11.56 10.69 -1.98
C GLY A 101 -10.97 10.90 -0.57
N ILE A 102 -9.88 10.21 -0.24
CA ILE A 102 -9.16 10.30 1.04
C ILE A 102 -7.98 11.25 0.84
N LYS A 103 -7.75 12.15 1.78
CA LYS A 103 -6.55 12.99 1.78
C LYS A 103 -5.32 12.16 2.13
N CYS A 104 -4.16 12.51 1.54
CA CYS A 104 -2.91 11.79 1.77
C CYS A 104 -1.82 12.77 2.18
N THR A 105 -1.14 12.48 3.28
CA THR A 105 0.04 13.23 3.74
C THR A 105 1.25 12.29 3.78
N LEU A 106 2.33 12.70 3.13
CA LEU A 106 3.59 11.96 3.08
C LEU A 106 4.63 12.70 3.92
N LEU A 107 5.11 12.08 4.98
CA LEU A 107 6.27 12.56 5.74
C LEU A 107 7.52 11.94 5.11
N LEU A 108 8.39 12.79 4.57
CA LEU A 108 9.46 12.38 3.68
C LEU A 108 10.84 12.68 4.28
N PHE A 109 11.73 11.68 4.27
CA PHE A 109 13.14 11.85 4.59
C PHE A 109 14.00 11.85 3.34
N GLU A 110 15.20 12.35 3.48
CA GLU A 110 16.18 12.46 2.40
C GLU A 110 16.61 11.10 1.85
N GLN A 111 16.87 11.07 0.55
CA GLN A 111 17.58 10.01 -0.16
C GLN A 111 18.24 10.59 -1.40
N PRO A 112 19.20 9.91 -2.05
CA PRO A 112 19.82 10.37 -3.29
C PRO A 112 18.78 10.74 -4.36
N VAL A 113 18.91 11.93 -4.93
CA VAL A 113 17.98 12.47 -5.92
C VAL A 113 18.31 11.97 -7.31
N THR A 114 17.53 11.00 -7.77
CA THR A 114 17.61 10.45 -9.13
C THR A 114 16.47 10.99 -10.01
N SER A 115 16.50 10.73 -11.32
CA SER A 115 15.36 11.03 -12.22
C SER A 115 14.06 10.37 -11.76
N TYR A 116 14.16 9.16 -11.23
CA TYR A 116 13.05 8.43 -10.64
C TYR A 116 12.44 9.15 -9.43
N VAL A 117 13.28 9.64 -8.51
CA VAL A 117 12.84 10.42 -7.36
C VAL A 117 12.13 11.70 -7.79
N LYS A 118 12.71 12.43 -8.74
CA LYS A 118 12.09 13.65 -9.31
C LYS A 118 10.72 13.36 -9.89
N ARG A 119 10.58 12.27 -10.65
CA ARG A 119 9.29 11.85 -11.19
C ARG A 119 8.27 11.56 -10.08
N ASN A 120 8.67 10.83 -9.04
CA ASN A 120 7.74 10.51 -7.94
C ASN A 120 7.29 11.76 -7.18
N LEU A 121 8.18 12.74 -6.95
CA LEU A 121 7.80 14.02 -6.33
C LEU A 121 6.76 14.79 -7.15
N LEU A 122 6.89 14.81 -8.48
CA LEU A 122 5.89 15.41 -9.36
C LEU A 122 4.55 14.66 -9.29
N LEU A 123 4.60 13.32 -9.26
CA LEU A 123 3.40 12.48 -9.16
C LEU A 123 2.69 12.63 -7.81
N TYR A 124 3.40 12.78 -6.70
CA TYR A 124 2.76 13.07 -5.40
C TYR A 124 1.91 14.33 -5.50
N ARG A 125 2.47 15.40 -6.07
CA ARG A 125 1.75 16.66 -6.30
C ARG A 125 0.56 16.48 -7.24
N TYR A 126 0.73 15.77 -8.35
CA TYR A 126 -0.34 15.49 -9.33
C TYR A 126 -1.50 14.74 -8.71
N PHE A 127 -1.22 13.76 -7.85
CA PHE A 127 -2.25 13.03 -7.12
C PHE A 127 -2.76 13.75 -5.88
N GLY A 128 -2.31 14.98 -5.61
CA GLY A 128 -2.81 15.83 -4.53
C GLY A 128 -2.35 15.43 -3.14
N ALA A 129 -1.27 14.67 -3.03
CA ALA A 129 -0.70 14.35 -1.73
C ALA A 129 0.03 15.56 -1.14
N ARG A 130 -0.21 15.84 0.14
CA ARG A 130 0.57 16.79 0.91
C ARG A 130 1.91 16.17 1.26
N THR A 131 3.01 16.81 0.90
CA THR A 131 4.36 16.35 1.23
C THR A 131 4.97 17.24 2.31
N ILE A 132 5.56 16.62 3.33
CA ILE A 132 6.26 17.30 4.43
C ILE A 132 7.66 16.69 4.47
N PHE A 133 8.66 17.50 4.12
CA PHE A 133 10.05 17.06 4.19
C PHE A 133 10.60 17.29 5.60
N THR A 134 11.08 16.23 6.22
CA THR A 134 11.55 16.24 7.61
C THR A 134 13.08 16.11 7.71
N GLY A 135 13.75 15.92 6.58
CA GLY A 135 15.20 15.79 6.45
C GLY A 135 15.66 14.34 6.66
N SER A 136 15.84 13.90 7.89
CA SER A 136 16.39 12.57 8.18
C SER A 136 15.34 11.55 8.65
N LEU A 137 15.64 10.27 8.52
CA LEU A 137 14.76 9.19 9.00
C LEU A 137 14.38 9.32 10.49
N PRO A 138 15.30 9.60 11.44
CA PRO A 138 14.92 9.79 12.84
C PRO A 138 13.93 10.92 13.06
N LYS A 139 14.15 12.07 12.39
CA LYS A 139 13.22 13.20 12.45
C LYS A 139 11.85 12.86 11.88
N THR A 140 11.82 12.07 10.80
CA THR A 140 10.57 11.64 10.18
C THR A 140 9.78 10.70 11.11
N VAL A 141 10.46 9.76 11.75
CA VAL A 141 9.83 8.86 12.74
C VAL A 141 9.30 9.65 13.93
N LEU A 142 10.08 10.59 14.46
CA LEU A 142 9.64 11.47 15.54
C LEU A 142 8.42 12.31 15.11
N ALA A 143 8.47 12.93 13.94
CA ALA A 143 7.36 13.69 13.37
C ALA A 143 6.09 12.83 13.20
N TYR A 144 6.24 11.59 12.74
CA TYR A 144 5.12 10.64 12.60
C TYR A 144 4.41 10.39 13.93
N PHE A 145 5.16 10.10 14.99
CA PHE A 145 4.57 9.83 16.31
C PHE A 145 4.01 11.10 16.96
N LEU A 146 4.70 12.23 16.85
CA LEU A 146 4.21 13.49 17.38
C LEU A 146 2.95 13.96 16.66
N THR A 147 2.91 13.85 15.33
CA THR A 147 1.73 14.23 14.53
C THR A 147 0.53 13.37 14.91
N HIS A 148 0.74 12.07 15.10
CA HIS A 148 -0.32 11.16 15.53
C HIS A 148 -0.90 11.54 16.89
N ARG A 149 -0.05 11.80 17.87
CA ARG A 149 -0.51 12.04 19.26
C ARG A 149 -1.07 13.44 19.50
N LEU A 150 -0.50 14.45 18.85
CA LEU A 150 -0.73 15.85 19.23
C LEU A 150 -1.46 16.68 18.17
N PHE A 151 -1.19 16.45 16.89
CA PHE A 151 -1.63 17.37 15.84
C PHE A 151 -2.74 16.81 14.94
N HIS A 152 -2.80 15.52 14.72
CA HIS A 152 -3.78 14.96 13.78
C HIS A 152 -4.27 13.55 14.17
N PRO A 153 -4.84 13.38 15.38
CA PRO A 153 -5.27 12.05 15.87
C PRO A 153 -6.42 11.45 15.04
N ALA A 154 -7.13 12.27 14.26
CA ALA A 154 -8.21 11.81 13.40
C ALA A 154 -7.74 11.11 12.13
N ALA A 155 -6.46 11.23 11.73
CA ALA A 155 -5.92 10.54 10.57
C ALA A 155 -5.72 9.05 10.81
N HIS A 156 -5.63 8.28 9.73
CA HIS A 156 -5.17 6.90 9.75
C HIS A 156 -3.66 6.87 9.46
N TYR A 157 -2.90 6.33 10.38
CA TYR A 157 -1.43 6.31 10.29
C TYR A 157 -0.93 4.98 9.79
N VAL A 158 -0.21 5.03 8.68
CA VAL A 158 0.38 3.86 8.00
C VAL A 158 1.89 3.96 8.11
N PHE A 159 2.52 3.01 8.77
CA PHE A 159 3.98 2.99 8.91
C PHE A 159 4.67 2.69 7.57
N ALA A 160 5.99 2.87 7.54
CA ALA A 160 6.81 2.72 6.34
C ALA A 160 6.50 1.43 5.55
N GLY A 161 6.22 1.58 4.26
CA GLY A 161 5.93 0.45 3.37
C GLY A 161 4.61 -0.27 3.62
N GLY A 162 3.72 0.26 4.51
CA GLY A 162 2.47 -0.39 4.90
C GLY A 162 2.71 -1.70 5.65
N SER A 163 3.74 -1.73 6.48
CA SER A 163 4.10 -2.93 7.24
C SER A 163 3.41 -2.92 8.61
N ASP A 164 2.12 -3.16 8.59
CA ASP A 164 1.25 -3.33 9.75
C ASP A 164 0.43 -4.64 9.62
N VAL A 165 -0.44 -4.90 10.57
CA VAL A 165 -1.29 -6.10 10.59
C VAL A 165 -2.12 -6.20 9.32
N TYR A 166 -2.81 -5.12 8.92
CA TYR A 166 -3.66 -5.12 7.73
C TYR A 166 -2.86 -5.27 6.44
N GLY A 167 -1.73 -4.56 6.31
CA GLY A 167 -0.85 -4.69 5.16
C GLY A 167 -0.26 -6.09 5.01
N THR A 168 0.01 -6.77 6.12
CA THR A 168 0.52 -8.14 6.13
C THR A 168 -0.50 -9.14 5.59
N VAL A 169 -1.79 -8.95 5.87
CA VAL A 169 -2.87 -9.82 5.35
C VAL A 169 -2.84 -9.91 3.81
N GLY A 170 -2.52 -8.80 3.12
CA GLY A 170 -2.38 -8.80 1.66
C GLY A 170 -1.32 -9.79 1.15
N PHE A 171 -0.22 -9.97 1.90
CA PHE A 171 0.81 -10.96 1.57
C PHE A 171 0.45 -12.38 2.00
N VAL A 172 -0.26 -12.54 3.12
CA VAL A 172 -0.82 -13.84 3.51
C VAL A 172 -1.75 -14.34 2.39
N ASN A 173 -2.61 -13.46 1.85
CA ASN A 173 -3.45 -13.82 0.70
C ASN A 173 -2.61 -14.20 -0.52
N ALA A 174 -1.50 -13.49 -0.80
CA ALA A 174 -0.61 -13.83 -1.91
C ALA A 174 0.02 -15.22 -1.75
N ALA A 175 0.33 -15.66 -0.52
CA ALA A 175 0.81 -17.00 -0.25
C ALA A 175 -0.27 -18.07 -0.57
N PHE A 176 -1.53 -17.80 -0.23
CA PHE A 176 -2.65 -18.68 -0.63
C PHE A 176 -2.88 -18.70 -2.13
N GLU A 177 -2.64 -17.59 -2.84
CA GLU A 177 -2.66 -17.57 -4.30
C GLU A 177 -1.58 -18.48 -4.88
N LEU A 178 -0.32 -18.33 -4.40
CA LEU A 178 0.82 -19.15 -4.86
C LEU A 178 0.60 -20.64 -4.61
N ARG A 179 0.02 -21.02 -3.48
CA ARG A 179 -0.30 -22.43 -3.19
C ARG A 179 -1.27 -23.05 -4.21
N ARG A 180 -2.04 -22.24 -4.93
CA ARG A 180 -3.05 -22.67 -5.90
C ARG A 180 -2.61 -22.54 -7.35
N GLN A 181 -1.47 -21.95 -7.62
CA GLN A 181 -0.88 -21.70 -8.93
C GLN A 181 0.32 -22.60 -9.22
#